data_6a2f1b5c7f34bd9a2eafc95ae8bf52fd
#
_entry.id   6a2f1b5c7f34bd9a2eafc95ae8bf52fd
#
_cell.length_a   1.000
_cell.length_b   1.000
_cell.length_c   1.000
_cell.angle_alpha   90.00
_cell.angle_beta   90.00
_cell.angle_gamma   90.00
#
_symmetry.space_group_name_H-M   'P 1'
#
loop_
_entity.id
_entity.type
_entity.pdbx_description
1 polymer ?
#
loop_
_entity_poly.entity_id
_entity_poly.type
_entity_poly.pdbx_seq_one_letter_code
_entity_poly.pdbx_strand_id
1 'polypeptide(L)'
;MIRMEMPEFTCLCPKTGQPDFATLHLAYIPDRLCVELKSLKLYVWSFRDEGHFHEEVTNAIADDLVRALKPRFLRLTADFYVRGGIYTTVEAEHRAKGWKQAPRVDLGAEPDSAG
;
A
#
# COMPACT_ATOMS: atom_id res chain seq x y z
N MET A 1 -4.56 8.37 11.92
CA MET A 1 -4.06 7.66 10.74
C MET A 1 -3.24 6.45 11.17
N ILE A 2 -3.52 5.32 10.57
CA ILE A 2 -2.80 4.07 10.84
C ILE A 2 -1.79 3.86 9.73
N ARG A 3 -0.55 3.54 10.09
CA ARG A 3 0.53 3.27 9.14
C ARG A 3 1.13 1.92 9.40
N MET A 4 1.41 1.21 8.31
CA MET A 4 2.05 -0.10 8.36
C MET A 4 3.09 -0.20 7.27
N GLU A 5 4.15 -0.94 7.54
CA GLU A 5 5.19 -1.23 6.57
C GLU A 5 5.31 -2.74 6.42
N MET A 6 5.31 -3.21 5.19
CA MET A 6 5.41 -4.63 4.88
C MET A 6 6.61 -4.84 3.95
N PRO A 7 7.80 -5.14 4.51
CA PRO A 7 9.03 -5.15 3.72
C PRO A 7 9.26 -6.42 2.91
N GLU A 8 8.43 -7.43 3.08
CA GLU A 8 8.68 -8.74 2.46
C GLU A 8 7.66 -9.09 1.36
N PHE A 9 7.06 -8.08 0.73
CA PHE A 9 6.13 -8.37 -0.35
C PHE A 9 6.86 -8.99 -1.54
N THR A 10 6.27 -10.05 -2.09
CA THR A 10 6.82 -10.76 -3.25
C THR A 10 5.71 -11.08 -4.23
N CYS A 11 5.99 -10.88 -5.51
CA CYS A 11 5.17 -11.39 -6.61
C CYS A 11 6.11 -11.81 -7.75
N LEU A 12 5.56 -12.37 -8.81
CA LEU A 12 6.37 -12.81 -9.94
C LEU A 12 6.23 -11.85 -11.11
N CYS A 13 7.33 -11.66 -11.84
CA CYS A 13 7.27 -10.94 -13.09
C CYS A 13 6.48 -11.78 -14.11
N PRO A 14 5.43 -11.23 -14.74
CA PRO A 14 4.61 -12.03 -15.64
C PRO A 14 5.32 -12.45 -16.93
N LYS A 15 6.43 -11.80 -17.26
CA LYS A 15 7.21 -12.14 -18.47
C LYS A 15 8.31 -13.15 -18.22
N THR A 16 9.00 -13.04 -17.09
CA THR A 16 10.17 -13.89 -16.80
C THR A 16 9.91 -14.95 -15.75
N GLY A 17 8.85 -14.81 -14.95
CA GLY A 17 8.58 -15.69 -13.83
C GLY A 17 9.52 -15.48 -12.64
N GLN A 18 10.42 -14.51 -12.72
CA GLN A 18 11.34 -14.21 -11.62
C GLN A 18 10.62 -13.44 -10.54
N PRO A 19 11.04 -13.60 -9.25
CA PRO A 19 10.40 -12.87 -8.17
C PRO A 19 10.75 -11.39 -8.18
N ASP A 20 9.75 -10.57 -7.94
CA ASP A 20 9.88 -9.14 -7.66
C ASP A 20 9.62 -8.92 -6.18
N PHE A 21 10.44 -8.10 -5.55
CA PHE A 21 10.34 -7.79 -4.13
C PHE A 21 10.00 -6.33 -3.94
N ALA A 22 9.21 -6.05 -2.92
CA ALA A 22 8.83 -4.68 -2.60
C ALA A 22 8.61 -4.50 -1.12
N THR A 23 8.74 -3.25 -0.67
CA THR A 23 8.22 -2.82 0.62
C THR A 23 6.91 -2.10 0.37
N LEU A 24 5.85 -2.58 0.99
CA LEU A 24 4.56 -1.90 0.93
C LEU A 24 4.41 -0.98 2.13
N HIS A 25 4.01 0.26 1.87
CA HIS A 25 3.70 1.23 2.90
C HIS A 25 2.20 1.52 2.81
N LEU A 26 1.47 1.15 3.84
CA LEU A 26 0.04 1.40 3.93
C LEU A 26 -0.23 2.49 4.94
N ALA A 27 -0.97 3.51 4.54
CA ALA A 27 -1.46 4.55 5.44
C ALA A 27 -2.96 4.69 5.21
N TYR A 28 -3.76 4.62 6.27
CA TYR A 28 -5.20 4.78 6.10
C TYR A 28 -5.85 5.39 7.34
N ILE A 29 -6.98 6.03 7.10
CA ILE A 29 -7.84 6.56 8.16
C ILE A 29 -9.09 5.70 8.17
N PRO A 30 -9.29 4.89 9.21
CA PRO A 30 -10.47 4.03 9.28
C PRO A 30 -11.74 4.84 9.49
N ASP A 31 -12.84 4.34 8.96
CA ASP A 31 -14.16 4.81 9.32
C ASP A 31 -14.70 3.95 10.45
N ARG A 32 -15.05 2.71 10.16
CA ARG A 32 -15.58 1.76 11.15
C ARG A 32 -14.72 0.53 11.32
N LEU A 33 -13.96 0.17 10.30
CA LEU A 33 -13.24 -1.10 10.25
C LEU A 33 -11.73 -0.87 10.23
N CYS A 34 -11.04 -1.64 11.03
CA CYS A 34 -9.58 -1.73 10.97
C CYS A 34 -9.17 -3.08 10.42
N VAL A 35 -8.05 -3.12 9.72
CA VAL A 35 -7.56 -4.38 9.17
C VAL A 35 -7.06 -5.28 10.31
N GLU A 36 -7.39 -6.56 10.20
CA GLU A 36 -6.86 -7.56 11.13
C GLU A 36 -5.48 -8.00 10.61
N LEU A 37 -4.47 -7.91 11.48
CA LEU A 37 -3.08 -8.05 11.06
C LEU A 37 -2.73 -9.42 10.49
N LYS A 38 -3.24 -10.47 11.08
CA LYS A 38 -2.99 -11.82 10.59
C LYS A 38 -3.59 -12.03 9.19
N SER A 39 -4.79 -11.54 8.99
CA SER A 39 -5.45 -11.62 7.69
C SER A 39 -4.71 -10.82 6.64
N LEU A 40 -4.23 -9.63 7.00
CA LEU A 40 -3.42 -8.81 6.10
C LEU A 40 -2.13 -9.52 5.71
N LYS A 41 -1.45 -10.11 6.68
CA LYS A 41 -0.22 -10.84 6.43
C LYS A 41 -0.44 -11.99 5.44
N LEU A 42 -1.49 -12.78 5.65
CA LEU A 42 -1.82 -13.90 4.76
C LEU A 42 -2.23 -13.43 3.38
N TYR A 43 -2.98 -12.33 3.32
CA TYR A 43 -3.40 -11.75 2.06
C TYR A 43 -2.20 -11.28 1.24
N VAL A 44 -1.31 -10.50 1.82
CA VAL A 44 -0.11 -9.99 1.16
C VAL A 44 0.78 -11.16 0.71
N TRP A 45 0.93 -12.17 1.55
CA TRP A 45 1.73 -13.33 1.25
C TRP A 45 1.17 -14.17 0.09
N SER A 46 -0.15 -14.11 -0.14
CA SER A 46 -0.79 -14.89 -1.20
C SER A 46 -0.35 -14.50 -2.61
N PHE A 47 0.26 -13.33 -2.77
CA PHE A 47 0.72 -12.86 -4.09
C PHE A 47 2.05 -13.46 -4.54
N ARG A 48 2.75 -14.18 -3.68
CA ARG A 48 4.12 -14.64 -3.92
C ARG A 48 4.29 -15.51 -5.17
N ASP A 49 3.27 -16.25 -5.55
CA ASP A 49 3.30 -17.14 -6.71
C ASP A 49 2.47 -16.61 -7.89
N GLU A 50 1.99 -15.37 -7.80
CA GLU A 50 1.16 -14.76 -8.85
C GLU A 50 1.98 -13.79 -9.69
N GLY A 51 1.78 -13.86 -11.00
CA GLY A 51 2.43 -12.94 -11.94
C GLY A 51 1.67 -11.64 -12.05
N HIS A 52 2.34 -10.53 -11.73
CA HIS A 52 1.74 -9.20 -11.81
C HIS A 52 2.77 -8.16 -12.22
N PHE A 53 2.33 -7.18 -12.98
CA PHE A 53 3.11 -5.97 -13.18
C PHE A 53 3.03 -5.11 -11.91
N HIS A 54 4.06 -4.28 -11.67
CA HIS A 54 4.17 -3.49 -10.45
C HIS A 54 2.95 -2.60 -10.21
N GLU A 55 2.53 -1.87 -11.24
CA GLU A 55 1.38 -0.97 -11.14
C GLU A 55 0.08 -1.74 -10.92
N GLU A 56 -0.09 -2.82 -11.66
CA GLU A 56 -1.29 -3.67 -11.56
C GLU A 56 -1.48 -4.22 -10.15
N VAL A 57 -0.45 -4.83 -9.58
CA VAL A 57 -0.57 -5.46 -8.26
C VAL A 57 -0.78 -4.42 -7.16
N THR A 58 -0.14 -3.26 -7.27
CA THR A 58 -0.32 -2.19 -6.29
C THR A 58 -1.76 -1.70 -6.29
N ASN A 59 -2.32 -1.45 -7.46
CA ASN A 59 -3.72 -1.03 -7.59
C ASN A 59 -4.69 -2.11 -7.13
N ALA A 60 -4.42 -3.37 -7.44
CA ALA A 60 -5.27 -4.49 -7.01
C ALA A 60 -5.33 -4.60 -5.49
N ILE A 61 -4.20 -4.48 -4.82
CA ILE A 61 -4.14 -4.52 -3.35
C ILE A 61 -4.88 -3.34 -2.75
N ALA A 62 -4.66 -2.13 -3.28
CA ALA A 62 -5.35 -0.94 -2.80
C ALA A 62 -6.87 -1.09 -2.96
N ASP A 63 -7.33 -1.58 -4.10
CA ASP A 63 -8.76 -1.78 -4.35
C ASP A 63 -9.37 -2.81 -3.41
N ASP A 64 -8.67 -3.91 -3.15
CA ASP A 64 -9.14 -4.94 -2.22
C ASP A 64 -9.27 -4.38 -0.80
N LEU A 65 -8.28 -3.61 -0.35
CA LEU A 65 -8.30 -3.00 0.98
C LEU A 65 -9.42 -1.98 1.11
N VAL A 66 -9.62 -1.15 0.10
CA VAL A 66 -10.72 -0.17 0.10
C VAL A 66 -12.07 -0.89 0.18
N ARG A 67 -12.22 -1.95 -0.58
CA ARG A 67 -13.48 -2.72 -0.60
C ARG A 67 -13.75 -3.38 0.75
N ALA A 68 -12.71 -3.89 1.38
CA ALA A 68 -12.83 -4.59 2.67
C ALA A 68 -13.03 -3.63 3.84
N LEU A 69 -12.32 -2.52 3.87
CA LEU A 69 -12.26 -1.62 5.03
C LEU A 69 -13.17 -0.39 4.91
N LYS A 70 -13.50 0.01 3.69
CA LYS A 70 -14.26 1.22 3.42
C LYS A 70 -13.71 2.43 4.19
N PRO A 71 -12.41 2.72 4.06
CA PRO A 71 -11.75 3.74 4.85
C PRO A 71 -12.13 5.14 4.38
N ARG A 72 -11.90 6.14 5.23
CA ARG A 72 -12.06 7.54 4.83
C ARG A 72 -10.96 7.97 3.89
N PHE A 73 -9.77 7.44 4.11
CA PHE A 73 -8.59 7.69 3.29
C PHE A 73 -7.72 6.45 3.29
N LEU A 74 -7.11 6.14 2.16
CA LEU A 74 -6.12 5.07 2.06
C LEU A 74 -5.08 5.44 1.02
N ARG A 75 -3.83 5.23 1.38
CA ARG A 75 -2.69 5.35 0.46
C ARG A 75 -1.85 4.07 0.58
N LEU A 76 -1.61 3.44 -0.54
CA LEU A 76 -0.69 2.32 -0.63
C LEU A 76 0.47 2.71 -1.52
N THR A 77 1.67 2.64 -0.99
CA THR A 77 2.90 2.91 -1.73
C THR A 77 3.72 1.63 -1.79
N ALA A 78 4.06 1.20 -2.97
CA ALA A 78 4.91 0.04 -3.19
C ALA A 78 6.26 0.47 -3.71
N ASP A 79 7.30 0.27 -2.90
CA ASP A 79 8.68 0.54 -3.27
C ASP A 79 9.30 -0.77 -3.73
N PHE A 80 9.39 -0.94 -5.05
CA PHE A 80 9.97 -2.15 -5.62
C PHE A 80 11.49 -2.08 -5.60
N TYR A 81 12.10 -3.20 -5.28
CA TYR A 81 13.56 -3.30 -5.26
C TYR A 81 14.11 -3.13 -6.66
N VAL A 82 15.32 -2.63 -6.75
CA VAL A 82 15.96 -2.33 -8.03
C VAL A 82 16.02 -3.58 -8.91
N ARG A 83 15.68 -3.36 -10.18
CA ARG A 83 15.74 -4.37 -11.20
C ARG A 83 16.22 -3.71 -12.49
N GLY A 84 17.30 -4.24 -13.08
CA GLY A 84 17.87 -3.63 -14.27
C GLY A 84 18.34 -2.21 -14.04
N GLY A 85 18.72 -1.86 -12.82
CA GLY A 85 19.19 -0.52 -12.49
C GLY A 85 18.10 0.52 -12.25
N ILE A 86 16.83 0.11 -12.23
CA ILE A 86 15.70 1.03 -12.07
C ILE A 86 14.97 0.75 -10.77
N TYR A 87 14.76 1.78 -9.95
CA TYR A 87 13.88 1.75 -8.80
C TYR A 87 12.48 2.21 -9.22
N THR A 88 11.46 1.46 -8.85
CA THR A 88 10.09 1.80 -9.19
C THR A 88 9.28 1.97 -7.92
N THR A 89 8.60 3.09 -7.80
CA THR A 89 7.63 3.34 -6.74
C THR A 89 6.26 3.54 -7.37
N VAL A 90 5.29 2.80 -6.89
CA VAL A 90 3.90 2.93 -7.33
C VAL A 90 3.05 3.35 -6.15
N GLU A 91 2.21 4.34 -6.34
CA GLU A 91 1.32 4.84 -5.29
C GLU A 91 -0.13 4.80 -5.77
N ALA A 92 -1.00 4.27 -4.93
CA ALA A 92 -2.44 4.27 -5.15
C ALA A 92 -3.11 4.96 -3.96
N GLU A 93 -4.06 5.84 -4.23
CA GLU A 93 -4.72 6.63 -3.20
C GLU A 93 -6.23 6.57 -3.38
N HIS A 94 -6.93 6.51 -2.25
CA HIS A 94 -8.38 6.54 -2.21
C HIS A 94 -8.85 7.55 -1.17
N ARG A 95 -9.87 8.32 -1.52
CA ARG A 95 -10.56 9.25 -0.63
C ARG A 95 -12.04 8.95 -0.67
N ALA A 96 -12.65 8.77 0.51
CA ALA A 96 -14.08 8.57 0.59
C ALA A 96 -14.80 9.84 0.12
N LYS A 97 -15.96 9.65 -0.48
CA LYS A 97 -16.76 10.77 -0.97
C LYS A 97 -17.10 11.72 0.18
N GLY A 98 -16.80 13.00 0.01
CA GLY A 98 -17.10 14.03 0.99
C GLY A 98 -16.08 14.14 2.11
N TRP A 99 -15.09 13.24 2.17
CA TRP A 99 -14.05 13.35 3.19
C TRP A 99 -13.07 14.47 2.85
N LYS A 100 -12.72 15.25 3.87
CA LYS A 100 -11.69 16.28 3.77
C LYS A 100 -10.73 16.11 4.94
N GLN A 101 -9.44 16.20 4.62
CA GLN A 101 -8.43 16.16 5.66
C GLN A 101 -8.56 17.38 6.56
N ALA A 102 -8.53 17.16 7.89
CA ALA A 102 -8.54 18.26 8.83
C ALA A 102 -7.28 19.09 8.68
N PRO A 103 -7.36 20.42 8.86
CA PRO A 103 -6.17 21.26 8.86
C PRO A 103 -5.19 20.79 9.92
N ARG A 104 -3.91 20.81 9.57
CA ARG A 104 -2.86 20.48 10.53
C ARG A 104 -2.58 21.66 11.43
N VAL A 105 -2.38 21.37 12.68
CA VAL A 105 -1.86 22.35 13.64
C VAL A 105 -0.35 22.25 13.61
N ASP A 106 0.30 23.34 13.21
CA ASP A 106 1.77 23.42 13.24
C ASP A 106 2.21 23.81 14.64
N LEU A 107 2.79 22.86 15.36
CA LEU A 107 3.32 23.07 16.69
C LEU A 107 4.83 23.28 16.68
N GLY A 108 5.42 23.60 15.52
CA GLY A 108 6.87 23.70 15.36
C GLY A 108 7.55 22.35 15.24
N ALA A 109 6.78 21.28 15.11
CA ALA A 109 7.31 19.96 14.87
C ALA A 109 7.69 19.79 13.41
N GLU A 110 8.46 18.76 13.12
CA GLU A 110 8.80 18.44 11.75
C GLU A 110 7.56 18.05 10.94
N PRO A 111 7.55 18.35 9.63
CA PRO A 111 6.49 17.89 8.77
C PRO A 111 6.34 16.37 8.86
N ASP A 112 5.11 15.90 8.72
CA ASP A 112 4.84 14.48 8.69
C ASP A 112 5.50 13.87 7.45
N SER A 113 6.57 13.15 7.66
CA SER A 113 7.33 12.54 6.57
C SER A 113 6.59 11.41 5.87
N ALA A 114 5.56 10.88 6.48
CA ALA A 114 4.73 9.86 5.86
C ALA A 114 3.62 10.49 5.00
N GLY A 115 3.62 11.78 4.94
CA GLY A 115 2.87 12.64 4.03
C GLY A 115 1.45 12.35 3.81
#